data_23a7f726a2dc9a89be7ed8bf4aa625d7
#
_entry.id   23a7f726a2dc9a89be7ed8bf4aa625d7
#
_cell.length_a   1.000
_cell.length_b   1.000
_cell.length_c   1.000
_cell.angle_alpha   90.00
_cell.angle_beta   90.00
_cell.angle_gamma   90.00
#
_symmetry.space_group_name_H-M   'P 1'
#
loop_
_entity.id
_entity.type
_entity.pdbx_description
1 polymer ?
#
loop_
_entity_poly.entity_id
_entity_poly.type
_entity_poly.pdbx_seq_one_letter_code
_entity_poly.pdbx_strand_id
1 'polypeptide(L)'
;MRLPFQPPPTVQHRVTGLKFFYLTVTVYGLLLCIAVSGWLVFALHQPSIVSLALRYDFLSLYIGARAVATGHGSQLYDLNLQRVMMNAATAPYIRPLNFGYAYPAYAALVLVPLGLLPFAAAYVVWLGCNLLGVGWTLRHLIPSSAATKNERIALTVVAAGFVPLLLTLIQGQWGVVCLVGIMILVLARRRGAPYHAGIGLCLALVKPQLILFPLLGLALERNWRSLIAFALGAGVALGTSLLLLGNWPPVYFAALGQLREENNVVGLDYPSAMHNSRALVYALFHTETSGPALALQGVLLLASLAGLLALWLPSARRPALPWEVRFALTLLLGLLTTPHLYLHDVIVALPAGFLLWQASGRALDLVATARRWPLRLLRGVLALGPAVCFCAQLWNPPFIQLVPWYMILLLGIAFWKWSALALVAPGDTMIAPMVRV
;
A
#
# COMPACT_ATOMS: atom_id res chain seq x y z
N MET A 1 -22.53 -52.36 -22.36
CA MET A 1 -22.25 -52.27 -20.90
C MET A 1 -21.71 -50.88 -20.58
N ARG A 2 -22.50 -49.96 -20.02
CA ARG A 2 -22.07 -48.60 -19.66
C ARG A 2 -21.56 -48.65 -18.24
N LEU A 3 -20.29 -48.32 -18.03
CA LEU A 3 -19.75 -48.16 -16.69
C LEU A 3 -20.45 -47.01 -15.95
N PRO A 4 -20.79 -47.17 -14.68
CA PRO A 4 -21.45 -46.11 -13.91
C PRO A 4 -20.49 -44.92 -13.74
N PHE A 5 -21.01 -43.75 -14.06
CA PHE A 5 -20.33 -42.49 -13.85
C PHE A 5 -20.08 -42.30 -12.33
N GLN A 6 -18.84 -42.46 -11.90
CA GLN A 6 -18.44 -42.07 -10.54
C GLN A 6 -18.23 -40.58 -10.50
N PRO A 7 -18.97 -39.83 -9.67
CA PRO A 7 -18.69 -38.40 -9.49
C PRO A 7 -17.28 -38.22 -8.91
N PRO A 8 -16.53 -37.20 -9.35
CA PRO A 8 -15.17 -37.01 -8.88
C PRO A 8 -15.13 -36.71 -7.35
N PRO A 9 -14.16 -37.24 -6.60
CA PRO A 9 -14.04 -37.10 -5.14
C PRO A 9 -13.57 -35.72 -4.75
N THR A 10 -14.31 -34.65 -5.05
CA THR A 10 -13.80 -33.29 -5.00
C THR A 10 -14.49 -32.36 -3.98
N VAL A 11 -15.54 -32.78 -3.29
CA VAL A 11 -16.29 -31.88 -2.40
C VAL A 11 -15.79 -31.93 -0.94
N GLN A 12 -15.40 -33.08 -0.44
CA GLN A 12 -15.13 -33.26 0.99
C GLN A 12 -13.79 -32.66 1.48
N HIS A 13 -12.71 -32.66 0.65
CA HIS A 13 -11.42 -32.05 1.02
C HIS A 13 -11.37 -30.53 0.83
N ARG A 14 -12.23 -29.95 0.00
CA ARG A 14 -12.39 -28.49 -0.09
C ARG A 14 -12.98 -27.89 1.20
N VAL A 15 -13.82 -28.63 1.89
CA VAL A 15 -14.57 -28.14 3.07
C VAL A 15 -13.68 -27.98 4.32
N THR A 16 -12.69 -28.87 4.54
CA THR A 16 -11.85 -28.83 5.77
C THR A 16 -10.83 -27.71 5.77
N GLY A 17 -10.10 -27.50 4.68
CA GLY A 17 -9.15 -26.38 4.57
C GLY A 17 -9.81 -25.01 4.60
N LEU A 18 -10.99 -24.91 3.98
CA LEU A 18 -11.79 -23.69 3.96
C LEU A 18 -12.37 -23.37 5.34
N LYS A 19 -12.83 -24.39 6.10
CA LYS A 19 -13.31 -24.23 7.49
C LYS A 19 -12.21 -23.72 8.43
N PHE A 20 -11.01 -24.27 8.33
CA PHE A 20 -9.87 -23.79 9.12
C PHE A 20 -9.51 -22.35 8.78
N PHE A 21 -9.47 -22.00 7.49
CA PHE A 21 -9.24 -20.62 7.03
C PHE A 21 -10.30 -19.66 7.59
N TYR A 22 -11.59 -20.01 7.48
CA TYR A 22 -12.67 -19.17 8.02
C TYR A 22 -12.58 -19.02 9.54
N LEU A 23 -12.28 -20.09 10.26
CA LEU A 23 -12.08 -20.04 11.70
C LEU A 23 -10.94 -19.08 12.06
N THR A 24 -9.78 -19.22 11.40
CA THR A 24 -8.61 -18.37 11.63
C THR A 24 -8.92 -16.91 11.34
N VAL A 25 -9.59 -16.62 10.20
CA VAL A 25 -10.00 -15.26 9.82
C VAL A 25 -11.01 -14.69 10.80
N THR A 26 -11.97 -15.50 11.26
CA THR A 26 -12.99 -15.05 12.22
C THR A 26 -12.36 -14.76 13.58
N VAL A 27 -11.51 -15.65 14.08
CA VAL A 27 -10.80 -15.45 15.36
C VAL A 27 -9.88 -14.22 15.26
N TYR A 28 -9.13 -14.09 14.18
CA TYR A 28 -8.28 -12.92 13.95
C TYR A 28 -9.09 -11.63 13.86
N GLY A 29 -10.18 -11.61 13.09
CA GLY A 29 -11.09 -10.47 12.98
C GLY A 29 -11.69 -10.07 14.33
N LEU A 30 -12.08 -11.05 15.15
CA LEU A 30 -12.59 -10.82 16.50
C LEU A 30 -11.53 -10.23 17.43
N LEU A 31 -10.32 -10.81 17.43
CA LEU A 31 -9.19 -10.30 18.23
C LEU A 31 -8.82 -8.87 17.82
N LEU A 32 -8.84 -8.58 16.53
CA LEU A 32 -8.58 -7.25 16.00
C LEU A 32 -9.69 -6.27 16.40
N CYS A 33 -10.96 -6.65 16.30
CA CYS A 33 -12.08 -5.83 16.78
C CYS A 33 -11.96 -5.53 18.27
N ILE A 34 -11.60 -6.51 19.10
CA ILE A 34 -11.35 -6.33 20.53
C ILE A 34 -10.20 -5.37 20.78
N ALA A 35 -9.07 -5.56 20.08
CA ALA A 35 -7.88 -4.71 20.20
C ALA A 35 -8.17 -3.26 19.79
N VAL A 36 -8.84 -3.06 18.65
CA VAL A 36 -9.22 -1.72 18.15
C VAL A 36 -10.26 -1.07 19.07
N SER A 37 -11.26 -1.82 19.54
CA SER A 37 -12.26 -1.30 20.46
C SER A 37 -11.64 -0.93 21.81
N GLY A 38 -10.80 -1.79 22.38
CA GLY A 38 -10.08 -1.52 23.61
C GLY A 38 -9.18 -0.28 23.50
N TRP A 39 -8.49 -0.16 22.36
CA TRP A 39 -7.67 0.97 22.07
C TRP A 39 -8.48 2.28 21.85
N LEU A 40 -9.62 2.22 21.14
CA LEU A 40 -10.55 3.35 21.01
C LEU A 40 -11.08 3.81 22.36
N VAL A 41 -11.49 2.87 23.23
CA VAL A 41 -11.93 3.18 24.59
C VAL A 41 -10.80 3.85 25.38
N PHE A 42 -9.58 3.31 25.33
CA PHE A 42 -8.41 3.93 25.95
C PHE A 42 -8.13 5.34 25.39
N ALA A 43 -8.18 5.52 24.07
CA ALA A 43 -7.96 6.80 23.41
C ALA A 43 -9.04 7.84 23.76
N LEU A 44 -10.30 7.40 23.98
CA LEU A 44 -11.39 8.28 24.40
C LEU A 44 -11.26 8.71 25.85
N HIS A 45 -10.71 7.85 26.74
CA HIS A 45 -10.48 8.17 28.16
C HIS A 45 -9.21 9.03 28.39
N GLN A 46 -8.35 9.16 27.38
CA GLN A 46 -7.16 10.01 27.42
C GLN A 46 -7.26 11.12 26.34
N PRO A 47 -8.24 12.05 26.45
CA PRO A 47 -8.58 12.94 25.32
C PRO A 47 -7.46 13.90 24.92
N SER A 48 -6.56 14.23 25.82
CA SER A 48 -5.60 15.32 25.58
C SER A 48 -4.32 14.93 24.85
N ILE A 49 -3.78 13.75 25.12
CA ILE A 49 -2.44 13.34 24.61
C ILE A 49 -2.55 12.34 23.48
N VAL A 50 -3.34 11.30 23.66
CA VAL A 50 -3.42 10.17 22.73
C VAL A 50 -4.23 10.54 21.49
N SER A 51 -5.29 11.33 21.61
CA SER A 51 -6.10 11.74 20.45
C SER A 51 -5.32 12.63 19.47
N LEU A 52 -4.39 13.44 19.96
CA LEU A 52 -3.49 14.23 19.11
C LEU A 52 -2.36 13.39 18.53
N ALA A 53 -1.73 12.53 19.34
CA ALA A 53 -0.66 11.65 18.87
C ALA A 53 -1.08 10.79 17.67
N LEU A 54 -2.35 10.39 17.61
CA LEU A 54 -2.91 9.55 16.56
C LEU A 54 -3.20 10.29 15.25
N ARG A 55 -3.34 11.59 15.29
CA ARG A 55 -3.68 12.44 14.13
C ARG A 55 -2.50 13.24 13.62
N TYR A 56 -1.28 12.94 14.07
CA TYR A 56 -0.09 13.72 13.73
C TYR A 56 0.15 13.81 12.23
N ASP A 57 -0.01 12.71 11.52
CA ASP A 57 0.26 12.71 10.10
C ASP A 57 -0.76 13.57 9.34
N PHE A 58 -2.04 13.52 9.76
CA PHE A 58 -3.03 14.44 9.22
C PHE A 58 -2.76 15.89 9.59
N LEU A 59 -2.21 16.15 10.79
CA LEU A 59 -1.84 17.51 11.18
C LEU A 59 -0.81 18.10 10.23
N SER A 60 0.21 17.31 9.83
CA SER A 60 1.17 17.73 8.81
C SER A 60 0.49 18.11 7.49
N LEU A 61 -0.44 17.27 7.00
CA LEU A 61 -1.22 17.54 5.78
C LEU A 61 -2.08 18.80 5.93
N TYR A 62 -2.76 18.94 7.06
CA TYR A 62 -3.61 20.09 7.36
C TYR A 62 -2.83 21.39 7.40
N ILE A 63 -1.62 21.40 8.00
CA ILE A 63 -0.77 22.59 8.06
C ILE A 63 -0.33 23.03 6.66
N GLY A 64 0.08 22.09 5.80
CA GLY A 64 0.37 22.41 4.39
C GLY A 64 -0.84 23.03 3.67
N ALA A 65 -2.01 22.42 3.81
CA ALA A 65 -3.26 22.95 3.25
C ALA A 65 -3.61 24.34 3.84
N ARG A 66 -3.46 24.51 5.14
CA ARG A 66 -3.73 25.76 5.85
C ARG A 66 -2.82 26.88 5.42
N ALA A 67 -1.50 26.61 5.30
CA ALA A 67 -0.52 27.60 4.83
C ALA A 67 -0.94 28.14 3.44
N VAL A 68 -1.32 27.26 2.52
CA VAL A 68 -1.79 27.70 1.20
C VAL A 68 -3.12 28.45 1.30
N ALA A 69 -4.10 27.93 2.06
CA ALA A 69 -5.43 28.52 2.21
C ALA A 69 -5.41 29.93 2.83
N THR A 70 -4.39 30.22 3.67
CA THR A 70 -4.23 31.54 4.35
C THR A 70 -3.24 32.47 3.65
N GLY A 71 -2.84 32.18 2.41
CA GLY A 71 -1.97 33.04 1.61
C GLY A 71 -0.46 32.89 1.90
N HIS A 72 -0.06 31.91 2.71
CA HIS A 72 1.35 31.64 3.02
C HIS A 72 1.97 30.55 2.15
N GLY A 73 1.42 30.32 0.95
CA GLY A 73 1.86 29.25 0.06
C GLY A 73 3.35 29.33 -0.35
N SER A 74 3.90 30.53 -0.50
CA SER A 74 5.33 30.75 -0.78
C SER A 74 6.25 30.35 0.39
N GLN A 75 5.70 30.30 1.61
CA GLN A 75 6.38 29.92 2.84
C GLN A 75 6.01 28.50 3.31
N LEU A 76 5.45 27.68 2.40
CA LEU A 76 4.96 26.33 2.73
C LEU A 76 5.98 25.47 3.47
N TYR A 77 7.26 25.64 3.17
CA TYR A 77 8.36 24.87 3.75
C TYR A 77 9.16 25.62 4.81
N ASP A 78 8.66 26.76 5.30
CA ASP A 78 9.21 27.43 6.48
C ASP A 78 8.80 26.66 7.74
N LEU A 79 9.77 25.99 8.36
CA LEU A 79 9.53 25.14 9.53
C LEU A 79 9.05 25.95 10.75
N ASN A 80 9.45 27.22 10.87
CA ASN A 80 9.00 28.08 11.97
C ASN A 80 7.53 28.45 11.80
N LEU A 81 7.11 28.84 10.59
CA LEU A 81 5.70 29.09 10.27
C LEU A 81 4.87 27.83 10.52
N GLN A 82 5.35 26.67 10.08
CA GLN A 82 4.64 25.40 10.29
C GLN A 82 4.47 25.11 11.81
N ARG A 83 5.49 25.32 12.63
CA ARG A 83 5.40 25.14 14.10
C ARG A 83 4.37 26.08 14.73
N VAL A 84 4.33 27.35 14.31
CA VAL A 84 3.32 28.32 14.78
C VAL A 84 1.92 27.83 14.43
N MET A 85 1.70 27.41 13.18
CA MET A 85 0.39 26.90 12.71
C MET A 85 0.00 25.61 13.40
N MET A 86 0.94 24.69 13.65
CA MET A 86 0.68 23.46 14.40
C MET A 86 0.23 23.75 15.82
N ASN A 87 0.93 24.63 16.53
CA ASN A 87 0.58 25.01 17.88
C ASN A 87 -0.79 25.67 17.94
N ALA A 88 -1.11 26.56 16.99
CA ALA A 88 -2.43 27.17 16.89
C ALA A 88 -3.55 26.14 16.61
N ALA A 89 -3.30 25.14 15.77
CA ALA A 89 -4.27 24.10 15.43
C ALA A 89 -4.50 23.11 16.58
N THR A 90 -3.54 22.94 17.48
CA THR A 90 -3.57 21.96 18.57
C THR A 90 -3.76 22.59 19.95
N ALA A 91 -3.90 23.91 20.06
CA ALA A 91 -4.14 24.58 21.34
C ALA A 91 -5.35 23.97 22.10
N PRO A 92 -5.32 23.85 23.45
CA PRO A 92 -4.29 24.34 24.37
C PRO A 92 -3.07 23.42 24.53
N TYR A 93 -2.95 22.36 23.77
CA TYR A 93 -1.90 21.35 23.89
C TYR A 93 -0.66 21.80 23.11
N ILE A 94 0.26 22.48 23.78
CA ILE A 94 1.54 22.88 23.20
C ILE A 94 2.49 21.67 23.25
N ARG A 95 2.97 21.22 22.09
CA ARG A 95 4.06 20.26 22.01
C ARG A 95 5.13 20.76 21.05
N PRO A 96 6.40 20.58 21.38
CA PRO A 96 7.46 20.71 20.41
C PRO A 96 7.28 19.55 19.39
N LEU A 97 6.64 19.86 18.27
CA LEU A 97 6.45 18.88 17.20
C LEU A 97 7.55 19.10 16.16
N ASN A 98 8.39 18.09 16.00
CA ASN A 98 9.44 18.10 14.98
C ASN A 98 8.92 17.50 13.66
N PHE A 99 7.61 17.49 13.45
CA PHE A 99 6.97 17.06 12.23
C PHE A 99 6.60 18.28 11.40
N GLY A 100 7.21 18.39 10.22
CA GLY A 100 6.84 19.40 9.25
C GLY A 100 5.97 18.82 8.13
N TYR A 101 5.46 19.69 7.25
CA TYR A 101 4.89 19.31 5.99
C TYR A 101 6.01 18.80 5.06
N ALA A 102 6.06 17.50 4.85
CA ALA A 102 7.10 16.80 4.12
C ALA A 102 6.62 16.20 2.78
N TYR A 103 5.62 16.81 2.16
CA TYR A 103 5.06 16.38 0.88
C TYR A 103 5.29 17.44 -0.21
N PRO A 104 5.27 17.06 -1.51
CA PRO A 104 5.36 18.03 -2.59
C PRO A 104 4.23 19.09 -2.53
N ALA A 105 4.49 20.31 -2.99
CA ALA A 105 3.57 21.42 -2.85
C ALA A 105 2.21 21.21 -3.54
N TYR A 106 2.16 20.46 -4.65
CA TYR A 106 0.90 20.11 -5.30
C TYR A 106 -0.05 19.29 -4.40
N ALA A 107 0.48 18.54 -3.44
CA ALA A 107 -0.35 17.81 -2.48
C ALA A 107 -1.07 18.77 -1.51
N ALA A 108 -0.43 19.87 -1.11
CA ALA A 108 -1.08 20.91 -0.30
C ALA A 108 -2.20 21.61 -1.07
N LEU A 109 -2.01 21.89 -2.38
CA LEU A 109 -3.04 22.52 -3.22
C LEU A 109 -4.32 21.71 -3.29
N VAL A 110 -4.21 20.38 -3.42
CA VAL A 110 -5.38 19.47 -3.43
C VAL A 110 -6.17 19.54 -2.13
N LEU A 111 -5.48 19.77 -1.01
CA LEU A 111 -6.09 19.81 0.33
C LEU A 111 -6.53 21.22 0.77
N VAL A 112 -6.38 22.26 -0.03
CA VAL A 112 -6.79 23.66 0.31
C VAL A 112 -8.19 23.73 0.90
N PRO A 113 -9.24 23.04 0.36
CA PRO A 113 -10.56 23.06 0.97
C PRO A 113 -10.59 22.61 2.44
N LEU A 114 -9.74 21.65 2.82
CA LEU A 114 -9.61 21.20 4.21
C LEU A 114 -8.88 22.25 5.07
N GLY A 115 -7.94 22.97 4.49
CA GLY A 115 -7.22 24.07 5.17
C GLY A 115 -8.12 25.25 5.55
N LEU A 116 -9.29 25.41 4.95
CA LEU A 116 -10.28 26.42 5.30
C LEU A 116 -11.14 26.05 6.52
N LEU A 117 -11.18 24.76 6.87
CA LEU A 117 -11.96 24.24 7.99
C LEU A 117 -11.16 24.28 9.31
N PRO A 118 -11.82 24.28 10.48
CA PRO A 118 -11.18 23.93 11.75
C PRO A 118 -10.57 22.53 11.68
N PHE A 119 -9.45 22.29 12.36
CA PHE A 119 -8.70 21.02 12.29
C PHE A 119 -9.55 19.77 12.50
N ALA A 120 -10.42 19.76 13.54
CA ALA A 120 -11.27 18.61 13.82
C ALA A 120 -12.27 18.32 12.67
N ALA A 121 -12.89 19.36 12.10
CA ALA A 121 -13.82 19.24 10.97
C ALA A 121 -13.08 18.75 9.72
N ALA A 122 -11.90 19.30 9.42
CA ALA A 122 -11.05 18.87 8.31
C ALA A 122 -10.69 17.38 8.42
N TYR A 123 -10.34 16.90 9.63
CA TYR A 123 -10.05 15.49 9.86
C TYR A 123 -11.26 14.58 9.62
N VAL A 124 -12.44 14.98 10.10
CA VAL A 124 -13.68 14.20 9.87
C VAL A 124 -14.02 14.10 8.39
N VAL A 125 -13.91 15.22 7.64
CA VAL A 125 -14.13 15.23 6.19
C VAL A 125 -13.11 14.33 5.50
N TRP A 126 -11.82 14.45 5.85
CA TRP A 126 -10.76 13.62 5.30
C TRP A 126 -10.96 12.13 5.57
N LEU A 127 -11.34 11.78 6.81
CA LEU A 127 -11.68 10.41 7.18
C LEU A 127 -12.86 9.88 6.36
N GLY A 128 -13.90 10.69 6.17
CA GLY A 128 -15.04 10.35 5.32
C GLY A 128 -14.63 10.05 3.87
N CYS A 129 -13.80 10.91 3.27
CA CYS A 129 -13.25 10.68 1.93
C CYS A 129 -12.43 9.38 1.85
N ASN A 130 -11.60 9.12 2.86
CA ASN A 130 -10.82 7.88 2.91
C ASN A 130 -11.72 6.64 3.07
N LEU A 131 -12.75 6.67 3.90
CA LEU A 131 -13.71 5.57 4.05
C LEU A 131 -14.46 5.29 2.74
N LEU A 132 -14.85 6.31 2.00
CA LEU A 132 -15.44 6.16 0.66
C LEU A 132 -14.44 5.52 -0.32
N GLY A 133 -13.18 5.95 -0.31
CA GLY A 133 -12.10 5.38 -1.12
C GLY A 133 -11.85 3.90 -0.79
N VAL A 134 -11.84 3.53 0.49
CA VAL A 134 -11.74 2.14 0.94
C VAL A 134 -12.93 1.32 0.46
N GLY A 135 -14.15 1.79 0.70
CA GLY A 135 -15.38 1.11 0.28
C GLY A 135 -15.40 0.87 -1.23
N TRP A 136 -15.03 1.89 -2.01
CA TRP A 136 -14.90 1.77 -3.46
C TRP A 136 -13.83 0.74 -3.86
N THR A 137 -12.66 0.76 -3.23
CA THR A 137 -11.57 -0.19 -3.49
C THR A 137 -12.01 -1.62 -3.20
N LEU A 138 -12.57 -1.88 -2.01
CA LEU A 138 -13.01 -3.22 -1.62
C LEU A 138 -14.11 -3.78 -2.52
N ARG A 139 -15.06 -2.93 -2.93
CA ARG A 139 -16.11 -3.31 -3.89
C ARG A 139 -15.52 -3.83 -5.22
N HIS A 140 -14.36 -3.31 -5.65
CA HIS A 140 -13.75 -3.70 -6.92
C HIS A 140 -12.69 -4.79 -6.78
N LEU A 141 -12.06 -4.92 -5.60
CA LEU A 141 -11.10 -5.99 -5.33
C LEU A 141 -11.78 -7.33 -5.08
N ILE A 142 -12.91 -7.33 -4.37
CA ILE A 142 -13.62 -8.56 -4.01
C ILE A 142 -14.56 -8.91 -5.18
N PRO A 143 -14.24 -9.93 -5.97
CA PRO A 143 -15.03 -10.26 -7.15
C PRO A 143 -16.43 -10.68 -6.73
N SER A 144 -17.44 -10.09 -7.36
CA SER A 144 -18.85 -10.41 -7.11
C SER A 144 -19.28 -11.77 -7.69
N SER A 145 -18.51 -12.31 -8.67
CA SER A 145 -18.94 -13.45 -9.49
C SER A 145 -18.17 -14.75 -9.28
N ALA A 146 -16.98 -14.75 -8.68
CA ALA A 146 -16.11 -15.93 -8.61
C ALA A 146 -15.97 -16.52 -7.20
N ALA A 147 -16.39 -15.80 -6.15
CA ALA A 147 -16.24 -16.22 -4.76
C ALA A 147 -17.59 -16.64 -4.17
N THR A 148 -17.57 -17.67 -3.31
CA THR A 148 -18.74 -17.99 -2.48
C THR A 148 -19.07 -16.83 -1.55
N LYS A 149 -20.30 -16.74 -1.04
CA LYS A 149 -20.69 -15.73 -0.05
C LYS A 149 -19.74 -15.71 1.14
N ASN A 150 -19.34 -16.88 1.63
CA ASN A 150 -18.44 -17.02 2.76
C ASN A 150 -17.02 -16.53 2.43
N GLU A 151 -16.50 -16.81 1.25
CA GLU A 151 -15.20 -16.30 0.82
C GLU A 151 -15.21 -14.77 0.68
N ARG A 152 -16.28 -14.19 0.16
CA ARG A 152 -16.44 -12.72 0.13
C ARG A 152 -16.43 -12.11 1.52
N ILE A 153 -17.19 -12.68 2.46
CA ILE A 153 -17.20 -12.22 3.84
C ILE A 153 -15.80 -12.31 4.45
N ALA A 154 -15.12 -13.47 4.30
CA ALA A 154 -13.77 -13.67 4.82
C ALA A 154 -12.78 -12.66 4.25
N LEU A 155 -12.77 -12.45 2.93
CA LEU A 155 -11.89 -11.48 2.28
C LEU A 155 -12.21 -10.03 2.71
N THR A 156 -13.48 -9.71 2.94
CA THR A 156 -13.89 -8.40 3.46
C THR A 156 -13.39 -8.19 4.89
N VAL A 157 -13.54 -9.19 5.75
CA VAL A 157 -13.04 -9.14 7.14
C VAL A 157 -11.52 -9.01 7.17
N VAL A 158 -10.80 -9.79 6.35
CA VAL A 158 -9.34 -9.70 6.21
C VAL A 158 -8.90 -8.30 5.77
N ALA A 159 -9.58 -7.72 4.78
CA ALA A 159 -9.24 -6.40 4.27
C ALA A 159 -9.60 -5.30 5.28
N ALA A 160 -10.75 -5.37 5.92
CA ALA A 160 -11.18 -4.41 6.94
C ALA A 160 -10.30 -4.48 8.20
N GLY A 161 -9.85 -5.68 8.57
CA GLY A 161 -8.94 -5.91 9.69
C GLY A 161 -7.46 -5.70 9.36
N PHE A 162 -7.12 -5.28 8.15
CA PHE A 162 -5.73 -5.07 7.74
C PHE A 162 -5.12 -3.86 8.45
N VAL A 163 -4.21 -4.10 9.40
CA VAL A 163 -3.63 -3.07 10.28
C VAL A 163 -3.09 -1.86 9.52
N PRO A 164 -2.37 -2.00 8.39
CA PRO A 164 -1.96 -0.86 7.58
C PRO A 164 -3.12 0.04 7.13
N LEU A 165 -4.29 -0.54 6.83
CA LEU A 165 -5.50 0.23 6.50
C LEU A 165 -5.99 1.03 7.71
N LEU A 166 -6.09 0.38 8.88
CA LEU A 166 -6.54 1.03 10.11
C LEU A 166 -5.61 2.18 10.51
N LEU A 167 -4.30 1.95 10.46
CA LEU A 167 -3.30 2.99 10.74
C LEU A 167 -3.43 4.17 9.76
N THR A 168 -3.59 3.88 8.46
CA THR A 168 -3.78 4.93 7.45
C THR A 168 -5.00 5.80 7.76
N LEU A 169 -6.12 5.19 8.17
CA LEU A 169 -7.35 5.91 8.51
C LEU A 169 -7.17 6.74 9.79
N ILE A 170 -6.61 6.15 10.83
CA ILE A 170 -6.44 6.80 12.13
C ILE A 170 -5.44 7.95 12.06
N GLN A 171 -4.31 7.74 11.40
CA GLN A 171 -3.28 8.77 11.22
C GLN A 171 -3.68 9.82 10.17
N GLY A 172 -4.68 9.52 9.33
CA GLY A 172 -5.13 10.40 8.25
C GLY A 172 -4.12 10.51 7.10
N GLN A 173 -3.38 9.44 6.84
CA GLN A 173 -2.34 9.37 5.81
C GLN A 173 -2.89 9.31 4.37
N TRP A 174 -2.02 9.60 3.40
CA TRP A 174 -2.28 9.50 1.96
C TRP A 174 -2.48 8.07 1.44
N GLY A 175 -2.26 7.04 2.27
CA GLY A 175 -2.23 5.64 1.83
C GLY A 175 -3.48 5.21 1.07
N VAL A 176 -4.69 5.68 1.47
CA VAL A 176 -5.93 5.37 0.74
C VAL A 176 -5.98 6.03 -0.63
N VAL A 177 -5.48 7.26 -0.78
CA VAL A 177 -5.42 7.94 -2.09
C VAL A 177 -4.48 7.18 -3.04
N CYS A 178 -3.32 6.74 -2.55
CA CYS A 178 -2.41 5.89 -3.32
C CYS A 178 -3.06 4.54 -3.68
N LEU A 179 -3.77 3.92 -2.75
CA LEU A 179 -4.51 2.68 -2.97
C LEU A 179 -5.57 2.83 -4.06
N VAL A 180 -6.36 3.90 -4.02
CA VAL A 180 -7.37 4.22 -5.04
C VAL A 180 -6.70 4.43 -6.40
N GLY A 181 -5.59 5.16 -6.45
CA GLY A 181 -4.82 5.37 -7.68
C GLY A 181 -4.34 4.06 -8.32
N ILE A 182 -3.78 3.15 -7.50
CA ILE A 182 -3.36 1.82 -7.94
C ILE A 182 -4.56 0.99 -8.41
N MET A 183 -5.71 1.09 -7.72
CA MET A 183 -6.93 0.39 -8.15
C MET A 183 -7.48 0.91 -9.46
N ILE A 184 -7.44 2.22 -9.70
CA ILE A 184 -7.82 2.81 -10.99
C ILE A 184 -6.93 2.24 -12.10
N LEU A 185 -5.59 2.14 -11.88
CA LEU A 185 -4.68 1.50 -12.82
C LEU A 185 -5.10 0.05 -13.11
N VAL A 186 -5.34 -0.77 -12.08
CA VAL A 186 -5.74 -2.18 -12.25
C VAL A 186 -7.04 -2.29 -13.05
N LEU A 187 -8.05 -1.49 -12.70
CA LEU A 187 -9.36 -1.52 -13.39
C LEU A 187 -9.26 -0.99 -14.83
N ALA A 188 -8.51 0.07 -15.05
CA ALA A 188 -8.26 0.65 -16.36
C ALA A 188 -7.54 -0.35 -17.29
N ARG A 189 -6.57 -1.08 -16.75
CA ARG A 189 -5.88 -2.15 -17.50
C ARG A 189 -6.83 -3.27 -17.90
N ARG A 190 -7.69 -3.72 -16.99
CA ARG A 190 -8.71 -4.75 -17.28
C ARG A 190 -9.71 -4.30 -18.35
N ARG A 191 -9.98 -3.00 -18.43
CA ARG A 191 -10.91 -2.40 -19.41
C ARG A 191 -10.25 -1.96 -20.72
N GLY A 192 -8.94 -2.14 -20.88
CA GLY A 192 -8.21 -1.66 -22.04
C GLY A 192 -8.17 -0.13 -22.17
N ALA A 193 -8.24 0.60 -21.04
CA ALA A 193 -8.28 2.06 -20.97
C ALA A 193 -6.93 2.64 -20.49
N PRO A 194 -5.86 2.63 -21.32
CA PRO A 194 -4.50 2.94 -20.87
C PRO A 194 -4.33 4.36 -20.32
N TYR A 195 -5.02 5.35 -20.86
CA TYR A 195 -4.96 6.74 -20.36
C TYR A 195 -5.46 6.85 -18.92
N HIS A 196 -6.56 6.16 -18.57
CA HIS A 196 -7.07 6.13 -17.20
C HIS A 196 -6.10 5.45 -16.23
N ALA A 197 -5.31 4.47 -16.72
CA ALA A 197 -4.27 3.84 -15.89
C ALA A 197 -3.18 4.84 -15.48
N GLY A 198 -2.74 5.70 -16.41
CA GLY A 198 -1.79 6.77 -16.12
C GLY A 198 -2.35 7.83 -15.17
N ILE A 199 -3.60 8.28 -15.41
CA ILE A 199 -4.29 9.24 -14.54
C ILE A 199 -4.43 8.66 -13.12
N GLY A 200 -4.78 7.37 -12.98
CA GLY A 200 -4.84 6.71 -11.67
C GLY A 200 -3.54 6.82 -10.89
N LEU A 201 -2.39 6.61 -11.55
CA LEU A 201 -1.08 6.76 -10.91
C LEU A 201 -0.77 8.19 -10.45
N CYS A 202 -1.37 9.22 -11.08
CA CYS A 202 -1.19 10.60 -10.62
C CYS A 202 -1.74 10.82 -9.21
N LEU A 203 -2.78 10.10 -8.78
CA LEU A 203 -3.25 10.16 -7.39
C LEU A 203 -2.20 9.70 -6.38
N ALA A 204 -1.38 8.72 -6.77
CA ALA A 204 -0.31 8.21 -5.92
C ALA A 204 1.01 9.04 -6.03
N LEU A 205 1.03 10.11 -6.83
CA LEU A 205 2.17 11.00 -6.98
C LEU A 205 2.52 11.74 -5.66
N VAL A 206 1.58 11.84 -4.75
CA VAL A 206 1.80 12.37 -3.38
C VAL A 206 2.84 11.56 -2.59
N LYS A 207 3.05 10.29 -2.95
CA LYS A 207 4.11 9.41 -2.43
C LYS A 207 4.82 8.72 -3.61
N PRO A 208 5.64 9.44 -4.39
CA PRO A 208 6.19 8.95 -5.66
C PRO A 208 7.03 7.69 -5.51
N GLN A 209 7.62 7.47 -4.34
CA GLN A 209 8.40 6.26 -4.06
C GLN A 209 7.56 4.97 -4.13
N LEU A 210 6.24 5.02 -3.92
CA LEU A 210 5.37 3.85 -3.96
C LEU A 210 5.00 3.42 -5.39
N ILE A 211 5.14 4.31 -6.37
CA ILE A 211 4.74 4.06 -7.77
C ILE A 211 5.92 3.86 -8.72
N LEU A 212 7.14 3.98 -8.25
CA LEU A 212 8.34 3.86 -9.10
C LEU A 212 8.38 2.50 -9.84
N PHE A 213 8.22 1.39 -9.12
CA PHE A 213 8.21 0.06 -9.74
C PHE A 213 7.01 -0.17 -10.66
N PRO A 214 5.77 0.20 -10.31
CA PRO A 214 4.65 0.26 -11.26
C PRO A 214 4.95 1.03 -12.54
N LEU A 215 5.57 2.21 -12.46
CA LEU A 215 5.96 2.99 -13.64
C LEU A 215 7.03 2.28 -14.48
N LEU A 216 8.04 1.70 -13.84
CA LEU A 216 9.05 0.89 -14.53
C LEU A 216 8.41 -0.34 -15.19
N GLY A 217 7.46 -1.00 -14.55
CA GLY A 217 6.70 -2.10 -15.14
C GLY A 217 5.93 -1.67 -16.39
N LEU A 218 5.25 -0.52 -16.37
CA LEU A 218 4.59 0.05 -17.55
C LEU A 218 5.57 0.43 -18.66
N ALA A 219 6.76 0.91 -18.32
CA ALA A 219 7.81 1.24 -19.28
C ALA A 219 8.36 -0.03 -19.96
N LEU A 220 8.65 -1.09 -19.19
CA LEU A 220 9.09 -2.38 -19.71
C LEU A 220 8.01 -3.07 -20.58
N GLU A 221 6.74 -2.89 -20.23
CA GLU A 221 5.60 -3.32 -21.04
C GLU A 221 5.42 -2.47 -22.31
N ARG A 222 6.14 -1.33 -22.44
CA ARG A 222 5.99 -0.33 -23.53
C ARG A 222 4.58 0.27 -23.56
N ASN A 223 3.94 0.43 -22.42
CA ASN A 223 2.61 1.04 -22.33
C ASN A 223 2.72 2.57 -22.35
N TRP A 224 3.17 3.11 -23.47
CA TRP A 224 3.44 4.55 -23.65
C TRP A 224 2.23 5.42 -23.39
N ARG A 225 1.01 4.95 -23.73
CA ARG A 225 -0.23 5.72 -23.49
C ARG A 225 -0.47 5.98 -22.00
N SER A 226 -0.23 4.98 -21.15
CA SER A 226 -0.32 5.18 -19.69
C SER A 226 0.78 6.09 -19.17
N LEU A 227 2.01 5.94 -19.67
CA LEU A 227 3.14 6.78 -19.25
C LEU A 227 2.97 8.23 -19.69
N ILE A 228 2.48 8.48 -20.91
CA ILE A 228 2.17 9.84 -21.39
C ILE A 228 1.07 10.47 -20.54
N ALA A 229 -0.01 9.75 -20.27
CA ALA A 229 -1.09 10.27 -19.41
C ALA A 229 -0.59 10.59 -17.99
N PHE A 230 0.26 9.75 -17.41
CA PHE A 230 0.92 10.01 -16.14
C PHE A 230 1.82 11.26 -16.22
N ALA A 231 2.70 11.33 -17.23
CA ALA A 231 3.63 12.45 -17.39
C ALA A 231 2.89 13.80 -17.57
N LEU A 232 1.80 13.79 -18.35
CA LEU A 232 0.96 14.98 -18.52
C LEU A 232 0.28 15.39 -17.20
N GLY A 233 -0.31 14.43 -16.48
CA GLY A 233 -0.93 14.71 -15.17
C GLY A 233 0.07 15.18 -14.13
N ALA A 234 1.25 14.57 -14.06
CA ALA A 234 2.35 15.00 -13.20
C ALA A 234 2.86 16.40 -13.60
N GLY A 235 2.99 16.66 -14.91
CA GLY A 235 3.37 17.97 -15.44
C GLY A 235 2.35 19.06 -15.09
N VAL A 236 1.06 18.76 -15.17
CA VAL A 236 0.00 19.69 -14.73
C VAL A 236 0.09 19.96 -13.23
N ALA A 237 0.23 18.91 -12.39
CA ALA A 237 0.36 19.06 -10.95
C ALA A 237 1.58 19.90 -10.57
N LEU A 238 2.75 19.60 -11.15
CA LEU A 238 3.99 20.34 -10.94
C LEU A 238 3.86 21.79 -11.45
N GLY A 239 3.43 21.97 -12.69
CA GLY A 239 3.30 23.30 -13.31
C GLY A 239 2.33 24.20 -12.55
N THR A 240 1.16 23.70 -12.18
CA THR A 240 0.19 24.45 -11.37
C THR A 240 0.79 24.84 -10.02
N SER A 241 1.50 23.91 -9.35
CA SER A 241 2.12 24.22 -8.06
C SER A 241 3.26 25.23 -8.15
N LEU A 242 4.06 25.19 -9.22
CA LEU A 242 5.09 26.20 -9.48
C LEU A 242 4.50 27.58 -9.77
N LEU A 243 3.41 27.65 -10.54
CA LEU A 243 2.72 28.91 -10.86
C LEU A 243 2.10 29.56 -9.63
N LEU A 244 1.49 28.75 -8.74
CA LEU A 244 0.75 29.26 -7.58
C LEU A 244 1.63 29.46 -6.33
N LEU A 245 2.66 28.65 -6.15
CA LEU A 245 3.46 28.60 -4.91
C LEU A 245 4.93 28.96 -5.14
N GLY A 246 5.32 29.35 -6.37
CA GLY A 246 6.67 29.75 -6.71
C GLY A 246 7.65 28.56 -6.85
N ASN A 247 8.94 28.85 -6.85
CA ASN A 247 10.01 27.86 -7.02
C ASN A 247 10.24 27.04 -5.73
N TRP A 248 9.26 26.24 -5.37
CA TRP A 248 9.27 25.41 -4.15
C TRP A 248 10.25 24.21 -4.15
N PRO A 249 10.62 23.54 -5.29
CA PRO A 249 11.37 22.29 -5.22
C PRO A 249 12.71 22.37 -4.46
N PRO A 250 13.60 23.35 -4.69
CA PRO A 250 14.84 23.44 -3.93
C PRO A 250 14.58 23.70 -2.43
N VAL A 251 13.56 24.50 -2.09
CA VAL A 251 13.17 24.78 -0.70
C VAL A 251 12.62 23.52 -0.02
N TYR A 252 11.85 22.72 -0.74
CA TYR A 252 11.34 21.43 -0.28
C TYR A 252 12.46 20.46 0.09
N PHE A 253 13.46 20.28 -0.79
CA PHE A 253 14.58 19.39 -0.51
C PHE A 253 15.45 19.89 0.65
N ALA A 254 15.64 21.20 0.79
CA ALA A 254 16.33 21.79 1.93
C ALA A 254 15.57 21.53 3.24
N ALA A 255 14.23 21.74 3.25
CA ALA A 255 13.39 21.45 4.41
C ALA A 255 13.39 19.97 4.80
N LEU A 256 13.38 19.05 3.83
CA LEU A 256 13.51 17.61 4.10
C LEU A 256 14.84 17.27 4.77
N GLY A 257 15.94 17.92 4.34
CA GLY A 257 17.26 17.78 4.98
C GLY A 257 17.23 18.22 6.43
N GLN A 258 16.69 19.39 6.72
CA GLN A 258 16.55 19.93 8.08
C GLN A 258 15.65 19.03 8.97
N LEU A 259 14.50 18.61 8.47
CA LEU A 259 13.61 17.68 9.19
C LEU A 259 14.30 16.35 9.50
N ARG A 260 15.10 15.85 8.58
CA ARG A 260 15.87 14.62 8.79
C ARG A 260 16.91 14.80 9.90
N GLU A 261 17.65 15.90 9.91
CA GLU A 261 18.62 16.21 10.95
C GLU A 261 17.96 16.36 12.32
N GLU A 262 16.85 17.12 12.40
CA GLU A 262 16.08 17.29 13.63
C GLU A 262 15.52 15.95 14.14
N ASN A 263 14.98 15.12 13.25
CA ASN A 263 14.44 13.80 13.59
C ASN A 263 15.53 12.83 14.04
N ASN A 264 16.72 12.86 13.46
CA ASN A 264 17.85 12.06 13.89
C ASN A 264 18.27 12.41 15.33
N VAL A 265 18.27 13.72 15.69
CA VAL A 265 18.58 14.18 17.06
C VAL A 265 17.54 13.68 18.07
N VAL A 266 16.26 13.65 17.70
CA VAL A 266 15.14 13.21 18.58
C VAL A 266 14.84 11.73 18.44
N GLY A 267 15.51 11.03 17.53
CA GLY A 267 15.36 9.61 17.34
C GLY A 267 14.07 9.17 16.63
N LEU A 268 13.45 10.02 15.82
CA LEU A 268 12.18 9.74 15.15
C LEU A 268 12.28 9.16 13.73
N ASP A 269 13.43 9.33 13.05
CA ASP A 269 13.66 8.77 11.72
C ASP A 269 14.47 7.47 11.80
N TYR A 270 13.93 6.47 12.50
CA TYR A 270 14.60 5.19 12.61
C TYR A 270 14.29 4.28 11.43
N PRO A 271 15.31 3.77 10.75
CA PRO A 271 15.14 2.66 9.82
C PRO A 271 14.44 1.45 10.45
N SER A 272 14.59 1.26 11.77
CA SER A 272 13.91 0.21 12.54
C SER A 272 12.38 0.31 12.54
N ALA A 273 11.82 1.51 12.40
CA ALA A 273 10.38 1.72 12.29
C ALA A 273 9.84 1.50 10.87
N MET A 274 10.72 1.34 9.88
CA MET A 274 10.33 1.04 8.51
C MET A 274 10.06 -0.45 8.32
N HIS A 275 9.41 -0.80 7.20
CA HIS A 275 9.00 -2.17 6.87
C HIS A 275 9.48 -2.59 5.47
N ASN A 276 10.71 -2.24 5.12
CA ASN A 276 11.35 -2.43 3.82
C ASN A 276 12.77 -3.03 3.97
N SER A 277 13.52 -3.08 2.88
CA SER A 277 14.91 -3.56 2.88
C SER A 277 15.85 -2.75 3.77
N ARG A 278 15.60 -1.42 3.91
CA ARG A 278 16.41 -0.58 4.82
C ARG A 278 16.28 -1.03 6.26
N ALA A 279 15.04 -1.28 6.71
CA ALA A 279 14.78 -1.80 8.05
C ALA A 279 15.45 -3.15 8.29
N LEU A 280 15.42 -4.04 7.28
CA LEU A 280 16.09 -5.33 7.35
C LEU A 280 17.62 -5.17 7.49
N VAL A 281 18.22 -4.31 6.69
CA VAL A 281 19.67 -4.01 6.75
C VAL A 281 20.03 -3.41 8.12
N TYR A 282 19.24 -2.46 8.59
CA TYR A 282 19.44 -1.86 9.92
C TYR A 282 19.32 -2.90 11.05
N ALA A 283 18.36 -3.82 10.97
CA ALA A 283 18.21 -4.89 11.94
C ALA A 283 19.43 -5.83 12.02
N LEU A 284 20.10 -6.03 10.87
CA LEU A 284 21.27 -6.92 10.79
C LEU A 284 22.59 -6.25 11.18
N PHE A 285 22.76 -4.97 10.86
CA PHE A 285 24.04 -4.28 10.99
C PHE A 285 24.01 -3.11 12.02
N HIS A 286 22.83 -2.78 12.57
CA HIS A 286 22.59 -1.62 13.46
C HIS A 286 23.04 -0.26 12.87
N THR A 287 23.24 -0.24 11.55
CA THR A 287 23.61 0.95 10.77
C THR A 287 23.20 0.76 9.30
N GLU A 288 22.99 1.87 8.59
CA GLU A 288 22.75 1.87 7.15
C GLU A 288 23.99 2.28 6.34
N THR A 289 25.02 2.81 6.98
CA THR A 289 26.17 3.46 6.31
C THR A 289 27.45 2.63 6.29
N SER A 290 27.50 1.48 6.99
CA SER A 290 28.65 0.60 6.90
C SER A 290 28.76 -0.07 5.52
N GLY A 291 29.98 -0.41 5.10
CA GLY A 291 30.24 -1.07 3.82
C GLY A 291 29.36 -2.34 3.62
N PRO A 292 29.30 -3.28 4.58
CA PRO A 292 28.41 -4.45 4.48
C PRO A 292 26.93 -4.10 4.40
N ALA A 293 26.46 -3.08 5.13
CA ALA A 293 25.07 -2.63 5.06
C ALA A 293 24.71 -2.08 3.68
N LEU A 294 25.55 -1.20 3.13
CA LEU A 294 25.38 -0.65 1.78
C LEU A 294 25.46 -1.75 0.71
N ALA A 295 26.37 -2.72 0.86
CA ALA A 295 26.49 -3.85 -0.05
C ALA A 295 25.21 -4.71 -0.05
N LEU A 296 24.66 -5.07 1.12
CA LEU A 296 23.42 -5.84 1.22
C LEU A 296 22.24 -5.05 0.64
N GLN A 297 22.14 -3.75 0.91
CA GLN A 297 21.09 -2.90 0.35
C GLN A 297 21.17 -2.86 -1.18
N GLY A 298 22.38 -2.72 -1.73
CA GLY A 298 22.63 -2.81 -3.18
C GLY A 298 22.23 -4.16 -3.76
N VAL A 299 22.57 -5.27 -3.11
CA VAL A 299 22.17 -6.62 -3.54
C VAL A 299 20.65 -6.78 -3.56
N LEU A 300 19.94 -6.33 -2.53
CA LEU A 300 18.47 -6.40 -2.46
C LEU A 300 17.80 -5.56 -3.55
N LEU A 301 18.33 -4.37 -3.83
CA LEU A 301 17.86 -3.52 -4.92
C LEU A 301 18.11 -4.17 -6.28
N LEU A 302 19.32 -4.66 -6.53
CA LEU A 302 19.67 -5.34 -7.78
C LEU A 302 18.84 -6.61 -7.98
N ALA A 303 18.62 -7.40 -6.94
CA ALA A 303 17.76 -8.58 -6.98
C ALA A 303 16.31 -8.20 -7.33
N SER A 304 15.80 -7.11 -6.76
CA SER A 304 14.45 -6.61 -7.07
C SER A 304 14.34 -6.09 -8.50
N LEU A 305 15.35 -5.38 -9.00
CA LEU A 305 15.41 -4.94 -10.39
C LEU A 305 15.52 -6.14 -11.36
N ALA A 306 16.35 -7.14 -11.04
CA ALA A 306 16.42 -8.37 -11.80
C ALA A 306 15.09 -9.13 -11.82
N GLY A 307 14.39 -9.18 -10.66
CA GLY A 307 13.04 -9.71 -10.56
C GLY A 307 12.06 -8.96 -11.45
N LEU A 308 12.09 -7.64 -11.44
CA LEU A 308 11.28 -6.78 -12.30
C LEU A 308 11.53 -7.06 -13.78
N LEU A 309 12.79 -7.11 -14.20
CA LEU A 309 13.16 -7.45 -15.58
C LEU A 309 12.68 -8.86 -15.95
N ALA A 310 12.83 -9.83 -15.05
CA ALA A 310 12.36 -11.20 -15.26
C ALA A 310 10.84 -11.29 -15.43
N LEU A 311 10.06 -10.41 -14.78
CA LEU A 311 8.60 -10.35 -14.90
C LEU A 311 8.14 -9.78 -16.23
N TRP A 312 8.84 -8.77 -16.76
CA TRP A 312 8.35 -7.98 -17.88
C TRP A 312 9.04 -8.25 -19.21
N LEU A 313 10.29 -8.74 -19.20
CA LEU A 313 10.98 -9.06 -20.43
C LEU A 313 10.63 -10.47 -20.93
N PRO A 314 10.41 -10.65 -22.25
CA PRO A 314 10.17 -11.95 -22.84
C PRO A 314 11.34 -12.91 -22.57
N SER A 315 11.02 -14.18 -22.34
CA SER A 315 12.03 -15.25 -22.19
C SER A 315 11.56 -16.51 -22.89
N ALA A 316 12.41 -17.09 -23.72
CA ALA A 316 12.13 -18.36 -24.36
C ALA A 316 12.03 -19.55 -23.36
N ARG A 317 12.63 -19.39 -22.18
CA ARG A 317 12.68 -20.44 -21.16
C ARG A 317 11.55 -20.37 -20.12
N ARG A 318 10.81 -19.26 -20.05
CA ARG A 318 9.75 -19.05 -19.04
C ARG A 318 8.45 -18.65 -19.70
N PRO A 319 7.34 -19.32 -19.38
CA PRO A 319 6.04 -18.90 -19.88
C PRO A 319 5.68 -17.52 -19.33
N ALA A 320 4.96 -16.73 -20.12
CA ALA A 320 4.51 -15.40 -19.69
C ALA A 320 3.48 -15.52 -18.57
N LEU A 321 3.66 -14.73 -17.51
CA LEU A 321 2.67 -14.59 -16.45
C LEU A 321 1.52 -13.69 -16.89
N PRO A 322 0.29 -13.91 -16.39
CA PRO A 322 -0.79 -12.95 -16.53
C PRO A 322 -0.38 -11.56 -16.03
N TRP A 323 -0.93 -10.51 -16.63
CA TRP A 323 -0.59 -9.14 -16.28
C TRP A 323 -0.79 -8.86 -14.79
N GLU A 324 -1.89 -9.34 -14.23
CA GLU A 324 -2.23 -9.16 -12.81
C GLU A 324 -1.17 -9.73 -11.87
N VAL A 325 -0.64 -10.91 -12.20
CA VAL A 325 0.43 -11.54 -11.41
C VAL A 325 1.72 -10.74 -11.52
N ARG A 326 2.09 -10.36 -12.76
CA ARG A 326 3.27 -9.51 -12.99
C ARG A 326 3.18 -8.20 -12.22
N PHE A 327 2.02 -7.54 -12.29
CA PHE A 327 1.78 -6.28 -11.58
C PHE A 327 1.82 -6.44 -10.06
N ALA A 328 1.19 -7.50 -9.52
CA ALA A 328 1.19 -7.77 -8.08
C ALA A 328 2.62 -7.99 -7.55
N LEU A 329 3.43 -8.77 -8.27
CA LEU A 329 4.84 -9.00 -7.89
C LEU A 329 5.69 -7.74 -8.06
N THR A 330 5.45 -6.94 -9.10
CA THR A 330 6.09 -5.63 -9.30
C THR A 330 5.83 -4.70 -8.12
N LEU A 331 4.59 -4.65 -7.64
CA LEU A 331 4.22 -3.82 -6.51
C LEU A 331 4.93 -4.27 -5.22
N LEU A 332 4.99 -5.58 -4.95
CA LEU A 332 5.70 -6.13 -3.78
C LEU A 332 7.21 -5.87 -3.86
N LEU A 333 7.84 -6.03 -5.02
CA LEU A 333 9.26 -5.71 -5.24
C LEU A 333 9.53 -4.22 -4.97
N GLY A 334 8.65 -3.33 -5.45
CA GLY A 334 8.75 -1.90 -5.21
C GLY A 334 8.61 -1.54 -3.74
N LEU A 335 7.65 -2.13 -3.02
CA LEU A 335 7.47 -1.89 -1.59
C LEU A 335 8.67 -2.40 -0.77
N LEU A 336 9.24 -3.55 -1.14
CA LEU A 336 10.41 -4.09 -0.46
C LEU A 336 11.62 -3.15 -0.57
N THR A 337 11.81 -2.48 -1.70
CA THR A 337 13.00 -1.66 -1.99
C THR A 337 12.78 -0.16 -1.96
N THR A 338 11.54 0.30 -1.69
CA THR A 338 11.29 1.75 -1.54
C THR A 338 12.15 2.33 -0.41
N PRO A 339 12.69 3.54 -0.56
CA PRO A 339 13.57 4.13 0.47
C PRO A 339 12.83 4.45 1.77
N HIS A 340 11.52 4.58 1.75
CA HIS A 340 10.70 4.96 2.89
C HIS A 340 9.37 4.22 2.86
N LEU A 341 9.14 3.34 3.83
CA LEU A 341 7.93 2.54 3.95
C LEU A 341 7.59 2.32 5.42
N TYR A 342 6.62 3.04 5.92
CA TYR A 342 6.02 2.75 7.23
C TYR A 342 4.88 1.75 7.12
N LEU A 343 4.43 1.20 8.25
CA LEU A 343 3.41 0.17 8.26
C LEU A 343 2.08 0.62 7.61
N HIS A 344 1.70 1.88 7.79
CA HIS A 344 0.51 2.45 7.13
C HIS A 344 0.63 2.48 5.59
N ASP A 345 1.85 2.60 5.03
CA ASP A 345 2.08 2.60 3.58
C ASP A 345 1.92 1.20 2.97
N VAL A 346 2.04 0.14 3.77
CA VAL A 346 1.84 -1.24 3.31
C VAL A 346 0.40 -1.48 2.83
N ILE A 347 -0.54 -0.57 3.10
CA ILE A 347 -1.92 -0.63 2.56
C ILE A 347 -1.94 -0.83 1.04
N VAL A 348 -0.97 -0.26 0.30
CA VAL A 348 -0.89 -0.41 -1.15
C VAL A 348 -0.52 -1.83 -1.62
N ALA A 349 -0.10 -2.72 -0.70
CA ALA A 349 0.07 -4.14 -0.98
C ALA A 349 -1.27 -4.91 -1.10
N LEU A 350 -2.37 -4.32 -0.62
CA LEU A 350 -3.69 -4.97 -0.62
C LEU A 350 -4.11 -5.44 -2.01
N PRO A 351 -4.04 -4.63 -3.10
CA PRO A 351 -4.30 -5.11 -4.45
C PRO A 351 -3.42 -6.28 -4.87
N ALA A 352 -2.12 -6.24 -4.53
CA ALA A 352 -1.20 -7.33 -4.87
C ALA A 352 -1.62 -8.65 -4.20
N GLY A 353 -1.96 -8.60 -2.91
CA GLY A 353 -2.45 -9.76 -2.17
C GLY A 353 -3.70 -10.37 -2.80
N PHE A 354 -4.70 -9.55 -3.15
CA PHE A 354 -5.93 -10.00 -3.80
C PHE A 354 -5.70 -10.57 -5.20
N LEU A 355 -4.87 -9.92 -6.01
CA LEU A 355 -4.53 -10.41 -7.35
C LEU A 355 -3.83 -11.77 -7.32
N LEU A 356 -2.87 -11.95 -6.40
CA LEU A 356 -2.20 -13.23 -6.19
C LEU A 356 -3.15 -14.30 -5.62
N TRP A 357 -4.05 -13.92 -4.71
CA TRP A 357 -5.09 -14.82 -4.20
C TRP A 357 -5.99 -15.35 -5.31
N GLN A 358 -6.48 -14.48 -6.19
CA GLN A 358 -7.32 -14.85 -7.34
C GLN A 358 -6.54 -15.71 -8.33
N ALA A 359 -5.31 -15.33 -8.68
CA ALA A 359 -4.49 -16.09 -9.62
C ALA A 359 -4.15 -17.49 -9.09
N SER A 360 -3.73 -17.60 -7.83
CA SER A 360 -3.43 -18.89 -7.21
C SER A 360 -4.65 -19.78 -7.07
N GLY A 361 -5.85 -19.22 -6.85
CA GLY A 361 -7.10 -19.95 -6.83
C GLY A 361 -7.42 -20.57 -8.18
N ARG A 362 -7.36 -19.79 -9.26
CA ARG A 362 -7.54 -20.27 -10.64
C ARG A 362 -6.49 -21.30 -11.03
N ALA A 363 -5.23 -21.09 -10.68
CA ALA A 363 -4.17 -22.06 -10.93
C ALA A 363 -4.41 -23.40 -10.22
N LEU A 364 -5.00 -23.40 -9.02
CA LEU A 364 -5.35 -24.63 -8.29
C LEU A 364 -6.39 -25.48 -9.03
N ASP A 365 -7.30 -24.87 -9.77
CA ASP A 365 -8.30 -25.59 -10.55
C ASP A 365 -7.70 -26.25 -11.81
N LEU A 366 -6.62 -25.70 -12.33
CA LEU A 366 -5.92 -26.15 -13.55
C LEU A 366 -4.82 -27.19 -13.30
N VAL A 367 -4.24 -27.21 -12.10
CA VAL A 367 -3.09 -28.08 -11.77
C VAL A 367 -3.54 -29.40 -11.18
N ALA A 368 -2.88 -30.51 -11.59
CA ALA A 368 -3.11 -31.84 -11.03
C ALA A 368 -2.92 -31.88 -9.50
N THR A 369 -3.68 -32.73 -8.82
CA THR A 369 -3.76 -32.78 -7.34
C THR A 369 -2.40 -32.89 -6.66
N ALA A 370 -1.48 -33.70 -7.20
CA ALA A 370 -0.13 -33.89 -6.65
C ALA A 370 0.74 -32.62 -6.66
N ARG A 371 0.40 -31.63 -7.50
CA ARG A 371 1.18 -30.37 -7.64
C ARG A 371 0.48 -29.17 -6.99
N ARG A 372 -0.59 -29.37 -6.23
CA ARG A 372 -1.41 -28.29 -5.63
C ARG A 372 -0.81 -27.70 -4.34
N TRP A 373 0.03 -28.47 -3.63
CA TRP A 373 0.49 -28.05 -2.31
C TRP A 373 1.21 -26.67 -2.28
N PRO A 374 2.04 -26.30 -3.27
CA PRO A 374 2.73 -25.01 -3.20
C PRO A 374 1.84 -23.81 -3.50
N LEU A 375 0.78 -23.98 -4.32
CA LEU A 375 -0.24 -22.95 -4.51
C LEU A 375 -1.09 -22.79 -3.24
N ARG A 376 -1.35 -23.88 -2.52
CA ARG A 376 -1.98 -23.84 -1.19
C ARG A 376 -1.07 -23.14 -0.19
N LEU A 377 0.25 -23.39 -0.23
CA LEU A 377 1.22 -22.68 0.59
C LEU A 377 1.20 -21.17 0.28
N LEU A 378 1.23 -20.77 -0.98
CA LEU A 378 1.12 -19.36 -1.37
C LEU A 378 -0.14 -18.71 -0.79
N ARG A 379 -1.30 -19.37 -0.92
CA ARG A 379 -2.56 -18.88 -0.33
C ARG A 379 -2.52 -18.84 1.20
N GLY A 380 -1.91 -19.84 1.84
CA GLY A 380 -1.70 -19.85 3.29
C GLY A 380 -0.86 -18.67 3.76
N VAL A 381 0.26 -18.43 3.08
CA VAL A 381 1.13 -17.28 3.38
C VAL A 381 0.42 -15.95 3.12
N LEU A 382 -0.32 -15.81 2.01
CA LEU A 382 -1.15 -14.62 1.75
C LEU A 382 -2.17 -14.35 2.88
N ALA A 383 -2.82 -15.42 3.37
CA ALA A 383 -3.77 -15.32 4.49
C ALA A 383 -3.13 -14.89 5.82
N LEU A 384 -1.82 -15.11 6.00
CA LEU A 384 -1.08 -14.67 7.19
C LEU A 384 -0.70 -13.19 7.15
N GLY A 385 -0.78 -12.51 6.01
CA GLY A 385 -0.38 -11.11 5.85
C GLY A 385 -0.95 -10.16 6.91
N PRO A 386 -2.27 -10.17 7.18
CA PRO A 386 -2.85 -9.34 8.24
C PRO A 386 -2.27 -9.63 9.62
N ALA A 387 -2.05 -10.91 9.96
CA ALA A 387 -1.45 -11.30 11.23
C ALA A 387 0.02 -10.83 11.34
N VAL A 388 0.79 -10.93 10.26
CA VAL A 388 2.17 -10.43 10.21
C VAL A 388 2.20 -8.91 10.47
N CYS A 389 1.32 -8.15 9.81
CA CYS A 389 1.22 -6.71 10.04
C CYS A 389 0.76 -6.36 11.45
N PHE A 390 -0.16 -7.15 12.03
CA PHE A 390 -0.61 -6.98 13.41
C PHE A 390 0.52 -7.25 14.41
N CYS A 391 1.26 -8.34 14.23
CA CYS A 391 2.42 -8.66 15.07
C CYS A 391 3.52 -7.60 14.93
N ALA A 392 3.75 -7.09 13.72
CA ALA A 392 4.71 -6.03 13.48
C ALA A 392 4.32 -4.72 14.19
N GLN A 393 3.02 -4.43 14.32
CA GLN A 393 2.53 -3.26 15.05
C GLN A 393 2.69 -3.41 16.56
N LEU A 394 2.39 -4.60 17.11
CA LEU A 394 2.45 -4.86 18.54
C LEU A 394 3.88 -5.10 19.04
N TRP A 395 4.66 -5.74 18.22
CA TRP A 395 5.98 -6.20 18.56
C TRP A 395 6.90 -6.02 17.35
N ASN A 396 7.52 -4.85 17.28
CA ASN A 396 8.53 -4.56 16.27
C ASN A 396 9.91 -4.50 16.95
N PRO A 397 10.45 -5.67 17.38
CA PRO A 397 11.77 -5.66 17.94
C PRO A 397 12.75 -5.18 16.88
N PRO A 398 13.74 -4.35 17.22
CA PRO A 398 14.68 -3.78 16.25
C PRO A 398 15.45 -4.84 15.47
N PHE A 399 15.43 -6.10 15.92
CA PHE A 399 16.17 -7.23 15.36
C PHE A 399 15.36 -8.14 14.43
N ILE A 400 14.02 -8.04 14.41
CA ILE A 400 13.15 -8.92 13.61
C ILE A 400 12.17 -8.07 12.82
N GLN A 401 12.47 -7.87 11.55
CA GLN A 401 11.62 -7.13 10.63
C GLN A 401 10.64 -8.09 9.93
N LEU A 402 9.47 -8.31 10.54
CA LEU A 402 8.50 -9.32 10.07
C LEU A 402 7.97 -9.04 8.65
N VAL A 403 7.63 -7.80 8.34
CA VAL A 403 7.00 -7.44 7.06
C VAL A 403 7.95 -7.64 5.87
N PRO A 404 9.19 -7.16 5.85
CA PRO A 404 10.09 -7.42 4.72
C PRO A 404 10.44 -8.89 4.57
N TRP A 405 10.62 -9.66 5.65
CA TRP A 405 10.79 -11.12 5.56
C TRP A 405 9.57 -11.81 4.95
N TYR A 406 8.38 -11.39 5.36
CA TYR A 406 7.14 -11.89 4.78
C TYR A 406 7.04 -11.57 3.27
N MET A 407 7.41 -10.35 2.84
CA MET A 407 7.43 -10.01 1.42
C MET A 407 8.45 -10.86 0.63
N ILE A 408 9.64 -11.09 1.19
CA ILE A 408 10.67 -11.95 0.57
C ILE A 408 10.14 -13.38 0.43
N LEU A 409 9.49 -13.92 1.46
CA LEU A 409 8.88 -15.25 1.40
C LEU A 409 7.80 -15.36 0.33
N LEU A 410 6.89 -14.38 0.25
CA LEU A 410 5.85 -14.33 -0.78
C LEU A 410 6.44 -14.28 -2.19
N LEU A 411 7.41 -13.40 -2.41
CA LEU A 411 8.12 -13.30 -3.69
C LEU A 411 8.82 -14.61 -4.03
N GLY A 412 9.55 -15.20 -3.07
CA GLY A 412 10.25 -16.48 -3.26
C GLY A 412 9.31 -17.61 -3.69
N ILE A 413 8.16 -17.78 -3.01
CA ILE A 413 7.16 -18.80 -3.36
C ILE A 413 6.54 -18.51 -4.73
N ALA A 414 6.22 -17.27 -5.04
CA ALA A 414 5.62 -16.89 -6.32
C ALA A 414 6.58 -17.12 -7.49
N PHE A 415 7.86 -16.74 -7.35
CA PHE A 415 8.89 -17.02 -8.36
C PHE A 415 9.17 -18.51 -8.50
N TRP A 416 9.23 -19.27 -7.40
CA TRP A 416 9.37 -20.72 -7.46
C TRP A 416 8.22 -21.40 -8.21
N LYS A 417 6.99 -20.85 -8.13
CA LYS A 417 5.78 -21.41 -8.77
C LYS A 417 5.37 -20.66 -10.02
N TRP A 418 6.29 -19.99 -10.66
CA TRP A 418 6.08 -19.26 -11.91
C TRP A 418 5.27 -20.05 -12.95
N SER A 419 5.68 -21.30 -13.25
CA SER A 419 5.03 -22.14 -14.25
C SER A 419 3.55 -22.44 -13.93
N ALA A 420 3.22 -22.63 -12.63
CA ALA A 420 1.85 -22.89 -12.23
C ALA A 420 0.97 -21.63 -12.32
N LEU A 421 1.52 -20.48 -11.98
CA LEU A 421 0.83 -19.19 -12.10
C LEU A 421 0.65 -18.76 -13.56
N ALA A 422 1.54 -19.20 -14.46
CA ALA A 422 1.45 -18.94 -15.88
C ALA A 422 0.36 -19.74 -16.60
N LEU A 423 -0.20 -20.80 -15.98
CA LEU A 423 -1.32 -21.56 -16.55
C LEU A 423 -2.64 -20.78 -16.56
N VAL A 424 -2.73 -19.71 -15.78
CA VAL A 424 -3.90 -18.84 -15.75
C VAL A 424 -3.93 -18.02 -17.04
N ALA A 425 -4.84 -18.33 -17.96
CA ALA A 425 -4.93 -17.65 -19.25
C ALA A 425 -5.22 -16.15 -19.09
N PRO A 426 -4.65 -15.29 -19.96
CA PRO A 426 -4.84 -13.84 -19.92
C PRO A 426 -6.30 -13.38 -20.18
N GLY A 427 -7.19 -14.29 -20.59
CA GLY A 427 -8.53 -13.97 -21.08
C GLY A 427 -9.68 -14.16 -20.10
N ASP A 428 -9.47 -14.89 -18.99
CA ASP A 428 -10.57 -15.23 -18.06
C ASP A 428 -10.95 -14.09 -17.08
N THR A 429 -10.47 -12.88 -17.33
CA THR A 429 -10.79 -11.69 -16.54
C THR A 429 -11.99 -10.91 -17.08
N MET A 430 -12.80 -11.51 -17.97
CA MET A 430 -14.03 -10.84 -18.40
C MET A 430 -14.92 -10.62 -17.18
N ILE A 431 -14.93 -9.41 -16.70
CA ILE A 431 -16.08 -8.85 -16.00
C ILE A 431 -17.23 -9.02 -16.99
N ALA A 432 -18.23 -9.82 -16.64
CA ALA A 432 -19.47 -9.87 -17.40
C ALA A 432 -19.86 -8.43 -17.73
N PRO A 433 -20.27 -8.12 -18.97
CA PRO A 433 -20.63 -6.77 -19.35
C PRO A 433 -21.66 -6.29 -18.33
N MET A 434 -21.30 -5.26 -17.54
CA MET A 434 -22.31 -4.56 -16.77
C MET A 434 -23.34 -4.09 -17.78
N VAL A 435 -24.55 -4.62 -17.66
CA VAL A 435 -25.74 -4.16 -18.37
C VAL A 435 -25.68 -2.65 -18.36
N ARG A 436 -25.62 -2.06 -19.57
CA ARG A 436 -25.83 -0.63 -19.78
C ARG A 436 -27.21 -0.30 -19.21
N VAL A 437 -27.26 0.48 -18.16
CA VAL A 437 -28.45 1.26 -17.79
C VAL A 437 -28.16 2.71 -18.13
#